data_bb89d1e5b0b025fb13d576810b6d1055
#
_entry.id   bb89d1e5b0b025fb13d576810b6d1055
#
_cell.length_a   1.000
_cell.length_b   1.000
_cell.length_c   1.000
_cell.angle_alpha   90.00
_cell.angle_beta   90.00
_cell.angle_gamma   90.00
#
_symmetry.space_group_name_H-M   'P 1'
#
loop_
_entity.id
_entity.type
_entity.pdbx_description
1 polymer ?
#
loop_
_entity_poly.entity_id
_entity_poly.type
_entity_poly.pdbx_seq_one_letter_code
_entity_poly.pdbx_strand_id
1 'polypeptide(L)'
;MIKNSKKVLVRGKKIMDTNVIIFGTGLFYSRRKDTLPEQTNIIAFIDNNIAIQGKYVDEVLVHDPQEVSELNYDVIILASITPVEMKDQLLLLGVQKEKIMFWEQYVSSKSHGFIKKYEIDIERKEKKVLLIVPIINYAGGFLTALYAALALGSKGYYVVIVSPTANHQTISEVNSYGINVWLCPSLPYIEGIELEWIQEFDYVLANSLQNMLCVNRINKIEKTVTWWLHEHSRQYKDIVEQYGNEIDISSFKNVNIFAVSNLARNNFLRYYPNQKVRTLTFGLPDFYNGVNSFHEKIIIAIIGNISQLKNQKELINAVKKLSPYEKDKIECWIIGRDGGKRYREEINEMIKDIQQVKLCGELSRKEIERVFQQIDIVVCSSLEETMSITIVEGMMNNKICITNNNTGIAEFIQNNENGFIYEAENVDDLLLKLKYVIQNFDSLDFMRKKARKTYEEYFSMESFADNLQEIFEKRLYG
;
A
#
# COMPACT_ATOMS: atom_id res chain seq x y z
N MET A 1 0.69 25.02 -21.78
CA MET A 1 -0.09 24.83 -23.04
C MET A 1 -0.30 23.34 -23.22
N ILE A 2 -1.53 22.87 -23.02
CA ILE A 2 -1.88 21.45 -23.17
C ILE A 2 -2.05 21.17 -24.66
N LYS A 3 -1.17 20.36 -25.24
CA LYS A 3 -1.32 19.89 -26.62
C LYS A 3 -2.38 18.79 -26.68
N ASN A 4 -3.52 19.09 -27.27
CA ASN A 4 -4.57 18.13 -27.60
C ASN A 4 -4.03 17.04 -28.52
N SER A 5 -4.04 15.79 -28.06
CA SER A 5 -3.77 14.62 -28.87
C SER A 5 -4.95 14.36 -29.82
N LYS A 6 -4.66 14.26 -31.14
CA LYS A 6 -5.59 13.95 -32.18
C LYS A 6 -6.26 12.59 -31.95
N LYS A 7 -7.61 12.60 -31.85
CA LYS A 7 -8.44 11.39 -31.96
C LYS A 7 -8.28 10.81 -33.37
N VAL A 8 -7.78 9.58 -33.44
CA VAL A 8 -7.90 8.78 -34.67
C VAL A 8 -9.31 8.16 -34.66
N LEU A 9 -10.16 8.67 -35.48
CA LEU A 9 -11.51 8.14 -35.73
C LEU A 9 -11.38 6.86 -36.56
N VAL A 10 -11.59 5.70 -35.94
CA VAL A 10 -11.90 4.46 -36.67
C VAL A 10 -13.40 4.45 -36.99
N ARG A 11 -13.70 4.39 -38.27
CA ARG A 11 -15.07 4.44 -38.82
C ARG A 11 -15.92 3.23 -38.39
N GLY A 12 -17.06 3.52 -37.73
CA GLY A 12 -18.31 2.84 -38.02
C GLY A 12 -18.54 1.41 -37.51
N LYS A 13 -18.53 1.22 -36.19
CA LYS A 13 -19.48 0.32 -35.50
C LYS A 13 -20.09 1.10 -34.35
N LYS A 14 -21.44 1.16 -34.32
CA LYS A 14 -22.18 1.64 -33.15
C LYS A 14 -21.82 0.67 -32.03
N ILE A 15 -20.91 1.08 -31.18
CA ILE A 15 -20.54 0.27 -29.99
C ILE A 15 -21.79 0.29 -29.10
N MET A 16 -22.42 -0.86 -28.90
CA MET A 16 -23.57 -0.97 -28.00
C MET A 16 -23.08 -0.80 -26.59
N ASP A 17 -23.82 -0.02 -25.79
CA ASP A 17 -23.52 0.10 -24.35
C ASP A 17 -23.68 -1.28 -23.69
N THR A 18 -22.76 -1.59 -22.79
CA THR A 18 -22.79 -2.83 -21.99
C THR A 18 -23.58 -2.55 -20.73
N ASN A 19 -24.68 -3.26 -20.51
CA ASN A 19 -25.47 -3.17 -19.29
C ASN A 19 -24.76 -3.91 -18.15
N VAL A 20 -24.38 -3.17 -17.14
CA VAL A 20 -23.63 -3.74 -16.03
C VAL A 20 -24.34 -3.60 -14.69
N ILE A 21 -24.19 -4.60 -13.84
CA ILE A 21 -24.47 -4.51 -12.42
C ILE A 21 -23.13 -4.30 -11.71
N ILE A 22 -23.08 -3.38 -10.75
CA ILE A 22 -21.93 -3.23 -9.87
C ILE A 22 -22.24 -3.91 -8.54
N PHE A 23 -21.41 -4.89 -8.13
CA PHE A 23 -21.50 -5.48 -6.82
C PHE A 23 -20.55 -4.77 -5.85
N GLY A 24 -21.12 -4.04 -4.90
CA GLY A 24 -20.41 -3.21 -3.93
C GLY A 24 -20.47 -1.72 -4.25
N THR A 25 -20.97 -0.93 -3.30
CA THR A 25 -21.16 0.53 -3.41
C THR A 25 -20.21 1.34 -2.54
N GLY A 26 -19.26 0.66 -1.87
CA GLY A 26 -18.36 1.24 -0.89
C GLY A 26 -17.22 2.10 -1.48
N LEU A 27 -16.19 2.29 -0.67
CA LEU A 27 -15.01 3.11 -1.03
C LEU A 27 -14.28 2.62 -2.28
N PHE A 28 -14.33 1.33 -2.59
CA PHE A 28 -13.73 0.79 -3.80
C PHE A 28 -14.38 1.40 -5.05
N TYR A 29 -15.71 1.32 -5.12
CA TYR A 29 -16.49 1.92 -6.22
C TYR A 29 -16.29 3.44 -6.30
N SER A 30 -16.50 4.15 -5.19
CA SER A 30 -16.42 5.61 -5.18
C SER A 30 -15.08 6.19 -5.65
N ARG A 31 -13.99 5.44 -5.43
CA ARG A 31 -12.63 5.85 -5.84
C ARG A 31 -12.27 5.47 -7.27
N ARG A 32 -12.98 4.54 -7.88
CA ARG A 32 -12.63 3.96 -9.18
C ARG A 32 -13.67 4.17 -10.27
N LYS A 33 -14.86 4.65 -9.94
CA LYS A 33 -15.95 4.82 -10.90
C LYS A 33 -15.55 5.63 -12.14
N ASP A 34 -14.67 6.61 -11.99
CA ASP A 34 -14.16 7.42 -13.09
C ASP A 34 -13.21 6.66 -14.05
N THR A 35 -12.84 5.43 -13.69
CA THR A 35 -12.04 4.53 -14.57
C THR A 35 -12.93 3.65 -15.45
N LEU A 36 -14.25 3.64 -15.23
CA LEU A 36 -15.15 2.88 -16.08
C LEU A 36 -15.16 3.45 -17.50
N PRO A 37 -15.14 2.58 -18.51
CA PRO A 37 -15.26 3.00 -19.92
C PRO A 37 -16.56 3.74 -20.21
N GLU A 38 -16.54 4.69 -21.15
CA GLU A 38 -17.71 5.49 -21.53
C GLU A 38 -18.91 4.63 -21.99
N GLN A 39 -18.67 3.42 -22.51
CA GLN A 39 -19.70 2.48 -22.97
C GLN A 39 -20.32 1.65 -21.84
N THR A 40 -20.04 1.96 -20.57
CA THR A 40 -20.57 1.26 -19.42
C THR A 40 -21.89 1.87 -19.00
N ASN A 41 -22.99 1.11 -19.13
CA ASN A 41 -24.31 1.50 -18.66
C ASN A 41 -24.61 0.78 -17.34
N ILE A 42 -24.46 1.48 -16.21
CA ILE A 42 -24.79 0.90 -14.88
C ILE A 42 -26.30 0.86 -14.73
N ILE A 43 -26.89 -0.33 -14.75
CA ILE A 43 -28.35 -0.51 -14.64
C ILE A 43 -28.81 -0.80 -13.21
N ALA A 44 -27.93 -1.32 -12.37
CA ALA A 44 -28.22 -1.63 -10.97
C ALA A 44 -26.92 -1.69 -10.16
N PHE A 45 -27.06 -1.47 -8.85
CA PHE A 45 -26.08 -1.90 -7.85
C PHE A 45 -26.67 -3.07 -7.08
N ILE A 46 -25.82 -3.98 -6.61
CA ILE A 46 -26.14 -4.95 -5.57
C ILE A 46 -25.15 -4.81 -4.42
N ASP A 47 -25.60 -4.96 -3.18
CA ASP A 47 -24.74 -4.84 -2.01
C ASP A 47 -25.27 -5.66 -0.83
N ASN A 48 -24.37 -6.30 -0.09
CA ASN A 48 -24.71 -7.10 1.09
C ASN A 48 -25.13 -6.25 2.31
N ASN A 49 -24.87 -4.93 2.26
CA ASN A 49 -25.24 -4.03 3.33
C ASN A 49 -26.74 -3.66 3.24
N ILE A 50 -27.56 -4.32 4.05
CA ILE A 50 -29.01 -4.10 4.14
C ILE A 50 -29.36 -2.62 4.33
N ALA A 51 -28.51 -1.85 5.01
CA ALA A 51 -28.78 -0.43 5.28
C ALA A 51 -28.78 0.47 4.04
N ILE A 52 -28.24 0.00 2.92
CA ILE A 52 -28.19 0.75 1.65
C ILE A 52 -29.08 0.13 0.55
N GLN A 53 -29.56 -1.08 0.72
CA GLN A 53 -30.54 -1.70 -0.16
C GLN A 53 -31.81 -0.84 -0.24
N GLY A 54 -32.40 -0.72 -1.43
CA GLY A 54 -33.53 0.16 -1.71
C GLY A 54 -33.17 1.65 -1.82
N LYS A 55 -31.89 2.04 -1.64
CA LYS A 55 -31.42 3.41 -1.81
C LYS A 55 -30.76 3.59 -3.19
N TYR A 56 -30.49 4.84 -3.54
CA TYR A 56 -29.85 5.20 -4.81
C TYR A 56 -28.38 5.58 -4.59
N VAL A 57 -27.50 5.07 -5.46
CA VAL A 57 -26.10 5.46 -5.60
C VAL A 57 -25.90 5.94 -7.03
N ASP A 58 -25.39 7.16 -7.22
CA ASP A 58 -25.26 7.79 -8.55
C ASP A 58 -26.54 7.64 -9.41
N GLU A 59 -27.72 7.90 -8.79
CA GLU A 59 -29.06 7.82 -9.40
C GLU A 59 -29.53 6.40 -9.78
N VAL A 60 -28.77 5.35 -9.45
CA VAL A 60 -29.09 3.95 -9.73
C VAL A 60 -29.47 3.21 -8.44
N LEU A 61 -30.50 2.37 -8.50
CA LEU A 61 -31.03 1.63 -7.36
C LEU A 61 -30.07 0.53 -6.88
N VAL A 62 -29.95 0.39 -5.56
CA VAL A 62 -29.20 -0.69 -4.91
C VAL A 62 -30.15 -1.81 -4.53
N HIS A 63 -29.94 -3.01 -5.06
CA HIS A 63 -30.73 -4.21 -4.82
C HIS A 63 -30.08 -5.14 -3.80
N ASP A 64 -30.86 -6.07 -3.26
CA ASP A 64 -30.33 -7.26 -2.58
C ASP A 64 -29.65 -8.17 -3.62
N PRO A 65 -28.46 -8.74 -3.35
CA PRO A 65 -27.84 -9.70 -4.26
C PRO A 65 -28.73 -10.89 -4.66
N GLN A 66 -29.71 -11.27 -3.83
CA GLN A 66 -30.65 -12.32 -4.15
C GLN A 66 -31.59 -11.99 -5.32
N GLU A 67 -31.78 -10.71 -5.61
CA GLU A 67 -32.61 -10.23 -6.74
C GLU A 67 -31.88 -10.29 -8.08
N VAL A 68 -30.61 -10.70 -8.11
CA VAL A 68 -29.76 -10.67 -9.31
C VAL A 68 -30.35 -11.43 -10.50
N SER A 69 -31.10 -12.50 -10.24
CA SER A 69 -31.76 -13.31 -11.28
C SER A 69 -32.91 -12.60 -11.99
N GLU A 70 -33.46 -11.54 -11.38
CA GLU A 70 -34.58 -10.75 -11.91
C GLU A 70 -34.09 -9.60 -12.81
N LEU A 71 -32.79 -9.32 -12.79
CA LEU A 71 -32.19 -8.20 -13.52
C LEU A 71 -31.68 -8.63 -14.91
N ASN A 72 -31.86 -7.77 -15.91
CA ASN A 72 -31.40 -8.04 -17.27
C ASN A 72 -30.05 -7.31 -17.52
N TYR A 73 -28.95 -8.04 -17.46
CA TYR A 73 -27.58 -7.51 -17.55
C TYR A 73 -26.68 -8.36 -18.43
N ASP A 74 -25.61 -7.76 -18.92
CA ASP A 74 -24.56 -8.43 -19.67
C ASP A 74 -23.45 -8.94 -18.75
N VAL A 75 -23.01 -8.13 -17.75
CA VAL A 75 -21.90 -8.40 -16.87
C VAL A 75 -22.17 -7.88 -15.46
N ILE A 76 -21.68 -8.60 -14.44
CA ILE A 76 -21.56 -8.13 -13.06
C ILE A 76 -20.11 -7.80 -12.77
N ILE A 77 -19.84 -6.56 -12.33
CA ILE A 77 -18.51 -6.08 -11.99
C ILE A 77 -18.35 -6.09 -10.47
N LEU A 78 -17.32 -6.78 -9.99
CA LEU A 78 -17.02 -6.87 -8.56
C LEU A 78 -16.23 -5.63 -8.09
N ALA A 79 -16.83 -4.83 -7.22
CA ALA A 79 -16.26 -3.57 -6.70
C ALA A 79 -15.78 -3.75 -5.25
N SER A 80 -14.76 -4.59 -5.06
CA SER A 80 -14.19 -4.92 -3.74
C SER A 80 -12.67 -5.11 -3.82
N ILE A 81 -11.99 -4.94 -2.70
CA ILE A 81 -10.59 -5.37 -2.51
C ILE A 81 -10.49 -6.87 -2.23
N THR A 82 -11.59 -7.51 -1.81
CA THR A 82 -11.74 -8.95 -1.58
C THR A 82 -12.88 -9.49 -2.44
N PRO A 83 -12.70 -9.54 -3.78
CA PRO A 83 -13.81 -9.85 -4.68
C PRO A 83 -14.16 -11.34 -4.76
N VAL A 84 -13.32 -12.23 -4.21
CA VAL A 84 -13.52 -13.69 -4.33
C VAL A 84 -14.79 -14.13 -3.61
N GLU A 85 -15.02 -13.67 -2.39
CA GLU A 85 -16.24 -13.98 -1.62
C GLU A 85 -17.52 -13.54 -2.35
N MET A 86 -17.48 -12.35 -3.00
CA MET A 86 -18.60 -11.86 -3.81
C MET A 86 -18.83 -12.73 -5.04
N LYS A 87 -17.76 -13.19 -5.69
CA LYS A 87 -17.83 -14.10 -6.84
C LYS A 87 -18.47 -15.42 -6.42
N ASP A 88 -18.03 -16.01 -5.32
CA ASP A 88 -18.56 -17.28 -4.83
C ASP A 88 -20.03 -17.16 -4.46
N GLN A 89 -20.44 -16.05 -3.84
CA GLN A 89 -21.84 -15.75 -3.57
C GLN A 89 -22.67 -15.72 -4.84
N LEU A 90 -22.21 -15.03 -5.90
CA LEU A 90 -22.93 -14.97 -7.18
C LEU A 90 -23.04 -16.34 -7.86
N LEU A 91 -22.00 -17.16 -7.79
CA LEU A 91 -22.02 -18.53 -8.31
C LEU A 91 -23.05 -19.39 -7.57
N LEU A 92 -23.16 -19.24 -6.25
CA LEU A 92 -24.19 -19.92 -5.44
C LEU A 92 -25.62 -19.44 -5.79
N LEU A 93 -25.78 -18.18 -6.21
CA LEU A 93 -27.04 -17.63 -6.72
C LEU A 93 -27.36 -18.02 -8.17
N GLY A 94 -26.51 -18.85 -8.81
CA GLY A 94 -26.73 -19.37 -10.16
C GLY A 94 -26.28 -18.43 -11.29
N VAL A 95 -25.52 -17.38 -10.98
CA VAL A 95 -24.95 -16.50 -12.00
C VAL A 95 -23.87 -17.25 -12.77
N GLN A 96 -23.92 -17.18 -14.11
CA GLN A 96 -22.90 -17.79 -14.96
C GLN A 96 -21.54 -17.14 -14.75
N LYS A 97 -20.47 -17.96 -14.63
CA LYS A 97 -19.10 -17.52 -14.35
C LYS A 97 -18.61 -16.47 -15.36
N GLU A 98 -19.00 -16.61 -16.63
CA GLU A 98 -18.61 -15.75 -17.75
C GLU A 98 -19.22 -14.34 -17.64
N LYS A 99 -20.27 -14.17 -16.88
CA LYS A 99 -20.91 -12.89 -16.61
C LYS A 99 -20.32 -12.17 -15.39
N ILE A 100 -19.40 -12.77 -14.65
CA ILE A 100 -18.78 -12.17 -13.47
C ILE A 100 -17.38 -11.72 -13.84
N MET A 101 -17.09 -10.45 -13.68
CA MET A 101 -15.77 -9.86 -13.94
C MET A 101 -15.23 -9.10 -12.73
N PHE A 102 -13.93 -9.19 -12.52
CA PHE A 102 -13.22 -8.26 -11.64
C PHE A 102 -13.17 -6.88 -12.29
N TRP A 103 -13.08 -5.84 -11.47
CA TRP A 103 -13.10 -4.46 -11.95
C TRP A 103 -12.06 -4.20 -13.05
N GLU A 104 -10.81 -4.54 -12.76
CA GLU A 104 -9.69 -4.34 -13.68
C GLU A 104 -9.85 -5.18 -14.96
N GLN A 105 -10.38 -6.38 -14.84
CA GLN A 105 -10.67 -7.26 -15.99
C GLN A 105 -11.70 -6.62 -16.93
N TYR A 106 -12.79 -6.08 -16.38
CA TYR A 106 -13.81 -5.39 -17.18
C TYR A 106 -13.23 -4.15 -17.87
N VAL A 107 -12.57 -3.28 -17.10
CA VAL A 107 -11.95 -2.06 -17.65
C VAL A 107 -10.96 -2.42 -18.76
N SER A 108 -10.13 -3.44 -18.55
CA SER A 108 -9.16 -3.92 -19.53
C SER A 108 -9.81 -4.45 -20.79
N SER A 109 -10.90 -5.21 -20.68
CA SER A 109 -11.62 -5.76 -21.83
C SER A 109 -12.15 -4.69 -22.80
N LYS A 110 -12.27 -3.46 -22.33
CA LYS A 110 -12.76 -2.30 -23.11
C LYS A 110 -11.65 -1.32 -23.51
N SER A 111 -10.47 -1.43 -22.91
CA SER A 111 -9.38 -0.45 -23.08
C SER A 111 -8.37 -0.84 -24.18
N HIS A 112 -8.31 -2.09 -24.59
CA HIS A 112 -7.51 -2.59 -25.74
C HIS A 112 -6.06 -2.05 -25.78
N GLY A 113 -5.30 -2.13 -24.68
CA GLY A 113 -3.91 -1.68 -24.64
C GLY A 113 -3.70 -0.16 -24.69
N PHE A 114 -4.76 0.64 -24.53
CA PHE A 114 -4.68 2.09 -24.54
C PHE A 114 -3.78 2.60 -23.39
N ILE A 115 -2.85 3.50 -23.75
CA ILE A 115 -1.96 4.16 -22.77
C ILE A 115 -2.17 5.66 -22.84
N LYS A 116 -2.60 6.25 -21.72
CA LYS A 116 -2.66 7.71 -21.56
C LYS A 116 -1.40 8.18 -20.84
N LYS A 117 -0.61 9.00 -21.53
CA LYS A 117 0.67 9.51 -21.03
C LYS A 117 0.49 10.92 -20.46
N TYR A 118 0.91 11.09 -19.20
CA TYR A 118 1.02 12.37 -18.52
C TYR A 118 2.52 12.67 -18.39
N GLU A 119 3.08 13.16 -19.48
CA GLU A 119 4.51 13.47 -19.60
C GLU A 119 4.75 14.95 -19.34
N ILE A 120 5.86 15.20 -18.65
CA ILE A 120 6.42 16.53 -18.44
C ILE A 120 7.68 16.67 -19.27
N ASP A 121 8.06 17.91 -19.56
CA ASP A 121 9.28 18.20 -20.31
C ASP A 121 10.49 18.08 -19.38
N ILE A 122 11.08 16.88 -19.35
CA ILE A 122 12.32 16.58 -18.64
C ILE A 122 13.35 16.05 -19.61
N GLU A 123 14.61 16.33 -19.34
CA GLU A 123 15.72 15.78 -20.10
C GLU A 123 15.67 14.25 -20.08
N ARG A 124 15.64 13.62 -21.25
CA ARG A 124 15.69 12.16 -21.38
C ARG A 124 17.08 11.68 -21.06
N LYS A 125 17.19 10.90 -20.00
CA LYS A 125 18.42 10.25 -19.59
C LYS A 125 18.62 8.94 -20.35
N GLU A 126 19.86 8.46 -20.43
CA GLU A 126 20.21 7.28 -21.22
C GLU A 126 19.52 6.01 -20.71
N LYS A 127 19.46 5.80 -19.38
CA LYS A 127 18.87 4.63 -18.76
C LYS A 127 17.44 4.88 -18.34
N LYS A 128 16.53 4.02 -18.80
CA LYS A 128 15.08 4.15 -18.57
C LYS A 128 14.56 3.06 -17.65
N VAL A 129 13.78 3.45 -16.65
CA VAL A 129 13.12 2.54 -15.71
C VAL A 129 11.61 2.66 -15.84
N LEU A 130 10.93 1.54 -16.02
CA LEU A 130 9.49 1.41 -15.88
C LEU A 130 9.17 0.91 -14.48
N LEU A 131 8.43 1.69 -13.70
CA LEU A 131 7.95 1.31 -12.39
C LEU A 131 6.46 1.03 -12.45
N ILE A 132 6.06 -0.23 -12.22
CA ILE A 132 4.68 -0.69 -12.33
C ILE A 132 4.07 -0.71 -10.94
N VAL A 133 2.94 0.00 -10.77
CA VAL A 133 2.19 0.04 -9.51
C VAL A 133 0.73 -0.33 -9.75
N PRO A 134 0.05 -1.00 -8.80
CA PRO A 134 -1.35 -1.40 -9.00
C PRO A 134 -2.31 -0.21 -8.98
N ILE A 135 -1.97 0.84 -8.28
CA ILE A 135 -2.75 2.09 -8.19
C ILE A 135 -1.85 3.26 -7.78
N ILE A 136 -2.08 4.42 -8.37
CA ILE A 136 -1.43 5.69 -7.96
C ILE A 136 -2.34 6.40 -6.96
N ASN A 137 -2.02 6.24 -5.67
CA ASN A 137 -2.68 6.91 -4.54
C ASN A 137 -1.70 7.03 -3.37
N TYR A 138 -1.97 7.92 -2.40
CA TYR A 138 -1.11 8.07 -1.21
C TYR A 138 -1.32 6.96 -0.15
N ALA A 139 -1.31 5.70 -0.54
CA ALA A 139 -1.22 4.56 0.37
C ALA A 139 0.24 4.09 0.50
N GLY A 140 0.57 3.38 1.58
CA GLY A 140 1.95 3.00 1.90
C GLY A 140 2.69 2.27 0.78
N GLY A 141 2.01 1.37 0.06
CA GLY A 141 2.61 0.64 -1.07
C GLY A 141 2.97 1.55 -2.26
N PHE A 142 2.16 2.57 -2.57
CA PHE A 142 2.51 3.54 -3.61
C PHE A 142 3.59 4.51 -3.14
N LEU A 143 3.58 4.90 -1.86
CA LEU A 143 4.56 5.83 -1.31
C LEU A 143 5.99 5.26 -1.42
N THR A 144 6.18 3.97 -1.13
CA THR A 144 7.48 3.31 -1.29
C THR A 144 7.92 3.25 -2.75
N ALA A 145 6.99 3.03 -3.68
CA ALA A 145 7.26 3.07 -5.12
C ALA A 145 7.63 4.47 -5.60
N LEU A 146 6.95 5.51 -5.11
CA LEU A 146 7.31 6.91 -5.39
C LEU A 146 8.73 7.23 -4.91
N TYR A 147 9.10 6.78 -3.71
CA TYR A 147 10.46 6.96 -3.20
C TYR A 147 11.49 6.18 -4.01
N ALA A 148 11.14 4.99 -4.52
CA ALA A 148 12.01 4.27 -5.46
C ALA A 148 12.22 5.06 -6.77
N ALA A 149 11.16 5.69 -7.29
CA ALA A 149 11.26 6.53 -8.48
C ALA A 149 12.16 7.76 -8.24
N LEU A 150 12.01 8.42 -7.08
CA LEU A 150 12.86 9.55 -6.69
C LEU A 150 14.32 9.14 -6.50
N ALA A 151 14.58 8.03 -5.83
CA ALA A 151 15.91 7.47 -5.61
C ALA A 151 16.60 7.15 -6.95
N LEU A 152 15.92 6.50 -7.87
CA LEU A 152 16.42 6.23 -9.22
C LEU A 152 16.63 7.50 -10.02
N GLY A 153 15.71 8.46 -9.91
CA GLY A 153 15.85 9.77 -10.55
C GLY A 153 17.12 10.51 -10.10
N SER A 154 17.48 10.44 -8.80
CA SER A 154 18.72 11.05 -8.25
C SER A 154 19.98 10.38 -8.78
N LYS A 155 19.93 9.09 -9.16
CA LYS A 155 21.04 8.34 -9.80
C LYS A 155 21.09 8.50 -11.33
N GLY A 156 20.28 9.39 -11.89
CA GLY A 156 20.33 9.67 -13.32
C GLY A 156 19.46 8.78 -14.19
N TYR A 157 18.52 8.03 -13.64
CA TYR A 157 17.57 7.27 -14.46
C TYR A 157 16.38 8.13 -14.92
N TYR A 158 15.89 7.84 -16.13
CA TYR A 158 14.59 8.33 -16.60
C TYR A 158 13.50 7.39 -16.12
N VAL A 159 12.65 7.84 -15.21
CA VAL A 159 11.66 6.99 -14.57
C VAL A 159 10.26 7.31 -15.08
N VAL A 160 9.52 6.26 -15.45
CA VAL A 160 8.10 6.32 -15.74
C VAL A 160 7.35 5.42 -14.76
N ILE A 161 6.36 5.97 -14.07
CA ILE A 161 5.43 5.17 -13.27
C ILE A 161 4.24 4.83 -14.16
N VAL A 162 3.92 3.54 -14.29
CA VAL A 162 2.73 3.07 -14.99
C VAL A 162 1.77 2.38 -14.03
N SER A 163 0.48 2.64 -14.21
CA SER A 163 -0.58 2.04 -13.37
C SER A 163 -1.85 1.83 -14.20
N PRO A 164 -2.68 0.83 -13.85
CA PRO A 164 -4.03 0.71 -14.38
C PRO A 164 -4.94 1.89 -14.02
N THR A 165 -4.75 2.48 -12.84
CA THR A 165 -5.62 3.54 -12.32
C THR A 165 -4.86 4.53 -11.43
N ALA A 166 -5.36 5.76 -11.38
CA ALA A 166 -4.78 6.81 -10.54
C ALA A 166 -5.84 7.83 -10.12
N ASN A 167 -5.57 8.53 -9.02
CA ASN A 167 -6.23 9.78 -8.70
C ASN A 167 -5.55 10.91 -9.49
N HIS A 168 -6.31 11.72 -10.21
CA HIS A 168 -5.79 12.84 -11.03
C HIS A 168 -4.95 13.84 -10.23
N GLN A 169 -5.35 14.16 -9.01
CA GLN A 169 -4.58 15.05 -8.14
C GLN A 169 -3.20 14.48 -7.85
N THR A 170 -3.13 13.18 -7.57
CA THR A 170 -1.87 12.47 -7.29
C THR A 170 -0.96 12.44 -8.53
N ILE A 171 -1.51 12.33 -9.75
CA ILE A 171 -0.71 12.40 -10.99
C ILE A 171 0.02 13.75 -11.09
N SER A 172 -0.71 14.85 -10.87
CA SER A 172 -0.12 16.20 -10.96
C SER A 172 1.00 16.39 -9.93
N GLU A 173 0.84 15.82 -8.75
CA GLU A 173 1.83 15.87 -7.70
C GLU A 173 3.07 15.01 -8.03
N VAL A 174 2.90 13.79 -8.53
CA VAL A 174 4.01 12.95 -9.02
C VAL A 174 4.78 13.63 -10.14
N ASN A 175 4.08 14.26 -11.08
CA ASN A 175 4.71 15.05 -12.14
C ASN A 175 5.53 16.23 -11.59
N SER A 176 5.09 16.87 -10.50
CA SER A 176 5.84 17.98 -9.87
C SER A 176 7.20 17.54 -9.31
N TYR A 177 7.39 16.25 -9.05
CA TYR A 177 8.69 15.67 -8.66
C TYR A 177 9.59 15.28 -9.85
N GLY A 178 9.21 15.61 -11.07
CA GLY A 178 9.99 15.27 -12.27
C GLY A 178 9.81 13.83 -12.75
N ILE A 179 8.71 13.18 -12.40
CA ILE A 179 8.42 11.78 -12.76
C ILE A 179 7.24 11.74 -13.73
N ASN A 180 7.41 11.02 -14.84
CA ASN A 180 6.34 10.80 -15.82
C ASN A 180 5.37 9.71 -15.34
N VAL A 181 4.08 9.90 -15.65
CA VAL A 181 3.01 8.96 -15.28
C VAL A 181 2.28 8.49 -16.53
N TRP A 182 2.15 7.17 -16.67
CA TRP A 182 1.35 6.55 -17.72
C TRP A 182 0.19 5.78 -17.10
N LEU A 183 -1.01 5.92 -17.65
CA LEU A 183 -2.17 5.11 -17.29
C LEU A 183 -2.44 4.10 -18.38
N CYS A 184 -2.40 2.82 -18.03
CA CYS A 184 -2.72 1.70 -18.88
C CYS A 184 -3.77 0.82 -18.18
N PRO A 185 -5.07 1.10 -18.31
CA PRO A 185 -6.12 0.38 -17.59
C PRO A 185 -6.12 -1.12 -17.84
N SER A 186 -5.68 -1.55 -19.03
CA SER A 186 -5.57 -2.95 -19.45
C SER A 186 -4.28 -3.64 -19.00
N LEU A 187 -3.35 -2.94 -18.38
CA LEU A 187 -2.00 -3.44 -18.07
C LEU A 187 -1.96 -4.86 -17.45
N PRO A 188 -2.82 -5.23 -16.48
CA PRO A 188 -2.81 -6.57 -15.91
C PRO A 188 -3.24 -7.68 -16.87
N TYR A 189 -3.91 -7.34 -17.98
CA TYR A 189 -4.56 -8.31 -18.87
C TYR A 189 -4.07 -8.30 -20.32
N ILE A 190 -3.24 -7.33 -20.72
CA ILE A 190 -2.65 -7.29 -22.07
C ILE A 190 -1.50 -8.31 -22.20
N GLU A 191 -1.32 -8.85 -23.41
CA GLU A 191 -0.35 -9.91 -23.69
C GLU A 191 0.38 -9.68 -25.02
N GLY A 192 1.52 -10.34 -25.15
CA GLY A 192 2.27 -10.40 -26.42
C GLY A 192 2.59 -9.03 -26.97
N ILE A 193 2.18 -8.76 -28.21
CA ILE A 193 2.47 -7.51 -28.94
C ILE A 193 2.00 -6.24 -28.22
N GLU A 194 0.94 -6.32 -27.45
CA GLU A 194 0.44 -5.16 -26.67
C GLU A 194 1.36 -4.74 -25.52
N LEU A 195 2.33 -5.60 -25.15
CA LEU A 195 3.37 -5.34 -24.14
C LEU A 195 4.73 -4.95 -24.76
N GLU A 196 4.90 -4.96 -26.08
CA GLU A 196 6.20 -4.69 -26.71
C GLU A 196 6.79 -3.32 -26.35
N TRP A 197 5.96 -2.32 -26.05
CA TRP A 197 6.42 -1.01 -25.60
C TRP A 197 7.25 -1.06 -24.31
N ILE A 198 7.13 -2.13 -23.51
CA ILE A 198 7.94 -2.33 -22.29
C ILE A 198 9.42 -2.57 -22.65
N GLN A 199 9.70 -3.06 -23.85
CA GLN A 199 11.07 -3.28 -24.32
C GLN A 199 11.89 -1.99 -24.47
N GLU A 200 11.21 -0.82 -24.56
CA GLU A 200 11.88 0.49 -24.61
C GLU A 200 12.57 0.88 -23.28
N PHE A 201 12.28 0.18 -22.21
CA PHE A 201 12.87 0.43 -20.89
C PHE A 201 14.01 -0.54 -20.63
N ASP A 202 15.10 -0.04 -20.04
CA ASP A 202 16.25 -0.88 -19.68
C ASP A 202 15.90 -1.77 -18.50
N TYR A 203 15.16 -1.24 -17.53
CA TYR A 203 14.77 -1.92 -16.28
C TYR A 203 13.27 -1.81 -16.02
N VAL A 204 12.72 -2.87 -15.43
CA VAL A 204 11.33 -2.93 -15.00
C VAL A 204 11.28 -3.28 -13.51
N LEU A 205 10.65 -2.42 -12.71
CA LEU A 205 10.39 -2.66 -11.29
C LEU A 205 8.86 -2.76 -11.08
N ALA A 206 8.38 -3.96 -10.76
CA ALA A 206 6.99 -4.20 -10.43
C ALA A 206 6.81 -4.19 -8.91
N ASN A 207 6.03 -3.23 -8.42
CA ASN A 207 5.81 -3.01 -6.98
C ASN A 207 4.51 -3.69 -6.54
N SER A 208 4.58 -4.54 -5.51
CA SER A 208 3.44 -5.25 -4.91
C SER A 208 3.10 -6.60 -5.56
N LEU A 209 2.60 -7.51 -4.73
CA LEU A 209 2.04 -8.80 -5.12
C LEU A 209 0.84 -8.63 -6.09
N GLN A 210 0.09 -7.53 -5.97
CA GLN A 210 -1.06 -7.23 -6.83
C GLN A 210 -0.68 -7.15 -8.32
N ASN A 211 0.59 -6.93 -8.64
CA ASN A 211 1.09 -6.97 -10.02
C ASN A 211 1.47 -8.39 -10.50
N MET A 212 1.15 -9.44 -9.76
CA MET A 212 1.49 -10.84 -10.09
C MET A 212 1.10 -11.22 -11.52
N LEU A 213 -0.12 -10.87 -11.94
CA LEU A 213 -0.59 -11.15 -13.30
C LEU A 213 0.22 -10.40 -14.36
N CYS A 214 0.50 -9.13 -14.13
CA CYS A 214 1.33 -8.31 -15.02
C CYS A 214 2.76 -8.85 -15.12
N VAL A 215 3.37 -9.22 -13.99
CA VAL A 215 4.71 -9.82 -13.94
C VAL A 215 4.76 -11.13 -14.73
N ASN A 216 3.75 -12.00 -14.59
CA ASN A 216 3.64 -13.24 -15.35
C ASN A 216 3.60 -12.98 -16.87
N ARG A 217 2.87 -11.96 -17.31
CA ARG A 217 2.76 -11.62 -18.74
C ARG A 217 4.05 -11.02 -19.30
N ILE A 218 4.71 -10.16 -18.52
CA ILE A 218 6.01 -9.59 -18.89
C ILE A 218 7.09 -10.68 -18.96
N ASN A 219 7.08 -11.66 -18.04
CA ASN A 219 7.99 -12.79 -18.09
C ASN A 219 7.86 -13.59 -19.43
N LYS A 220 6.64 -13.69 -19.99
CA LYS A 220 6.38 -14.38 -21.26
C LYS A 220 6.99 -13.67 -22.48
N ILE A 221 7.23 -12.37 -22.42
CA ILE A 221 7.91 -11.60 -23.48
C ILE A 221 9.42 -11.47 -23.23
N GLU A 222 9.98 -12.31 -22.37
CA GLU A 222 11.40 -12.42 -22.05
C GLU A 222 12.04 -11.12 -21.51
N LYS A 223 11.24 -10.21 -20.96
CA LYS A 223 11.72 -9.00 -20.29
C LYS A 223 12.03 -9.29 -18.84
N THR A 224 13.24 -8.92 -18.41
CA THR A 224 13.63 -9.03 -17.00
C THR A 224 12.82 -8.06 -16.13
N VAL A 225 12.24 -8.58 -15.06
CA VAL A 225 11.46 -7.84 -14.08
C VAL A 225 12.07 -8.00 -12.69
N THR A 226 12.27 -6.89 -11.99
CA THR A 226 12.46 -6.90 -10.54
C THR A 226 11.09 -6.78 -9.89
N TRP A 227 10.67 -7.84 -9.17
CA TRP A 227 9.36 -7.86 -8.51
C TRP A 227 9.55 -7.64 -7.01
N TRP A 228 8.96 -6.56 -6.48
CA TRP A 228 9.18 -6.11 -5.12
C TRP A 228 7.91 -6.25 -4.28
N LEU A 229 7.96 -7.12 -3.27
CA LEU A 229 6.84 -7.59 -2.46
C LEU A 229 6.77 -6.86 -1.13
N HIS A 230 5.57 -6.42 -0.74
CA HIS A 230 5.31 -5.65 0.48
C HIS A 230 4.21 -6.25 1.37
N GLU A 231 3.56 -7.30 0.92
CA GLU A 231 2.28 -7.74 1.45
C GLU A 231 2.43 -8.52 2.75
N HIS A 232 1.46 -8.31 3.65
CA HIS A 232 1.24 -9.15 4.82
C HIS A 232 0.48 -10.45 4.44
N SER A 233 0.51 -11.44 5.34
CA SER A 233 0.03 -12.81 5.07
C SER A 233 -1.42 -12.90 4.57
N ARG A 234 -2.31 -12.03 5.07
CA ARG A 234 -3.73 -12.01 4.67
C ARG A 234 -3.94 -11.73 3.19
N GLN A 235 -3.15 -10.79 2.61
CA GLN A 235 -3.30 -10.40 1.21
C GLN A 235 -2.90 -11.53 0.25
N TYR A 236 -1.99 -12.43 0.68
CA TYR A 236 -1.60 -13.57 -0.15
C TYR A 236 -2.75 -14.50 -0.44
N LYS A 237 -3.58 -14.81 0.57
CA LYS A 237 -4.75 -15.67 0.37
C LYS A 237 -5.64 -15.11 -0.73
N ASP A 238 -6.04 -13.85 -0.60
CA ASP A 238 -6.98 -13.21 -1.53
C ASP A 238 -6.42 -13.15 -2.97
N ILE A 239 -5.15 -12.77 -3.12
CA ILE A 239 -4.52 -12.61 -4.45
C ILE A 239 -4.21 -13.95 -5.10
N VAL A 240 -3.77 -14.94 -4.32
CA VAL A 240 -3.49 -16.29 -4.83
C VAL A 240 -4.80 -17.01 -5.20
N GLU A 241 -5.87 -16.85 -4.44
CA GLU A 241 -7.18 -17.39 -4.80
C GLU A 241 -7.73 -16.71 -6.06
N GLN A 242 -7.47 -15.40 -6.23
CA GLN A 242 -7.92 -14.66 -7.42
C GLN A 242 -7.18 -15.05 -8.70
N TYR A 243 -5.86 -15.23 -8.64
CA TYR A 243 -5.01 -15.37 -9.82
C TYR A 243 -4.19 -16.66 -9.86
N GLY A 244 -4.07 -17.41 -8.77
CA GLY A 244 -3.14 -18.53 -8.63
C GLY A 244 -3.33 -19.65 -9.66
N ASN A 245 -4.55 -19.84 -10.17
CA ASN A 245 -4.84 -20.83 -11.22
C ASN A 245 -4.41 -20.34 -12.62
N GLU A 246 -4.11 -19.06 -12.81
CA GLU A 246 -3.71 -18.47 -14.08
C GLU A 246 -2.18 -18.32 -14.21
N ILE A 247 -1.45 -18.49 -13.09
CA ILE A 247 -0.04 -18.15 -12.98
C ILE A 247 0.77 -19.34 -12.49
N ASP A 248 1.72 -19.77 -13.30
CA ASP A 248 2.76 -20.71 -12.90
C ASP A 248 4.05 -19.95 -12.54
N ILE A 249 4.23 -19.65 -11.26
CA ILE A 249 5.45 -18.98 -10.76
C ILE A 249 6.70 -19.84 -10.96
N SER A 250 6.59 -21.16 -11.07
CA SER A 250 7.74 -22.03 -11.36
C SER A 250 8.33 -21.78 -12.76
N SER A 251 7.52 -21.19 -13.66
CA SER A 251 7.94 -20.79 -15.00
C SER A 251 8.71 -19.46 -15.07
N PHE A 252 8.87 -18.74 -13.94
CA PHE A 252 9.53 -17.44 -13.89
C PHE A 252 11.04 -17.58 -14.10
N LYS A 253 11.52 -17.27 -15.32
CA LYS A 253 12.94 -17.31 -15.69
C LYS A 253 13.61 -15.94 -15.62
N ASN A 254 12.85 -14.87 -15.89
CA ASN A 254 13.33 -13.51 -15.99
C ASN A 254 12.77 -12.61 -14.89
N VAL A 255 12.43 -13.17 -13.72
CA VAL A 255 11.88 -12.44 -12.59
C VAL A 255 12.81 -12.54 -11.39
N ASN A 256 13.36 -11.39 -10.99
CA ASN A 256 14.12 -11.25 -9.76
C ASN A 256 13.16 -10.83 -8.64
N ILE A 257 12.96 -11.72 -7.65
CA ILE A 257 12.00 -11.46 -6.58
C ILE A 257 12.69 -10.87 -5.37
N PHE A 258 12.18 -9.73 -4.92
CA PHE A 258 12.62 -9.06 -3.70
C PHE A 258 11.43 -8.85 -2.76
N ALA A 259 11.69 -8.88 -1.46
CA ALA A 259 10.72 -8.57 -0.42
C ALA A 259 11.25 -7.44 0.45
N VAL A 260 10.36 -6.59 0.98
CA VAL A 260 10.74 -5.42 1.77
C VAL A 260 11.43 -5.80 3.09
N SER A 261 11.21 -7.03 3.59
CA SER A 261 11.78 -7.59 4.80
C SER A 261 11.81 -9.11 4.76
N ASN A 262 12.48 -9.73 5.73
CA ASN A 262 12.43 -11.19 5.91
C ASN A 262 11.01 -11.68 6.24
N LEU A 263 10.20 -10.90 6.96
CA LEU A 263 8.80 -11.24 7.22
C LEU A 263 8.00 -11.31 5.90
N ALA A 264 8.10 -10.30 5.05
CA ALA A 264 7.45 -10.30 3.74
C ALA A 264 7.96 -11.44 2.84
N ARG A 265 9.27 -11.72 2.86
CA ARG A 265 9.87 -12.86 2.18
C ARG A 265 9.26 -14.19 2.64
N ASN A 266 9.16 -14.38 3.94
CA ASN A 266 8.61 -15.61 4.51
C ASN A 266 7.11 -15.77 4.18
N ASN A 267 6.35 -14.67 4.12
CA ASN A 267 4.95 -14.69 3.68
C ASN A 267 4.83 -15.21 2.24
N PHE A 268 5.67 -14.74 1.34
CA PHE A 268 5.70 -15.23 -0.05
C PHE A 268 6.12 -16.71 -0.13
N LEU A 269 7.17 -17.11 0.59
CA LEU A 269 7.70 -18.47 0.56
C LEU A 269 6.75 -19.53 1.17
N ARG A 270 5.76 -19.14 1.96
CA ARG A 270 4.69 -20.04 2.42
C ARG A 270 3.84 -20.57 1.25
N TYR A 271 3.65 -19.76 0.21
CA TYR A 271 2.89 -20.14 -0.99
C TYR A 271 3.79 -20.69 -2.10
N TYR A 272 5.04 -20.19 -2.17
CA TYR A 272 5.98 -20.49 -3.26
C TYR A 272 7.36 -20.87 -2.70
N PRO A 273 7.48 -22.02 -2.00
CA PRO A 273 8.67 -22.38 -1.20
C PRO A 273 9.95 -22.57 -2.01
N ASN A 274 9.83 -22.86 -3.31
CA ASN A 274 10.98 -23.14 -4.18
C ASN A 274 11.56 -21.88 -4.85
N GLN A 275 10.99 -20.69 -4.58
CA GLN A 275 11.46 -19.44 -5.19
C GLN A 275 12.66 -18.85 -4.43
N LYS A 276 13.57 -18.25 -5.17
CA LYS A 276 14.66 -17.45 -4.60
C LYS A 276 14.17 -16.02 -4.37
N VAL A 277 14.08 -15.59 -3.12
CA VAL A 277 13.66 -14.24 -2.72
C VAL A 277 14.75 -13.58 -1.91
N ARG A 278 15.16 -12.38 -2.33
CA ARG A 278 16.09 -11.51 -1.58
C ARG A 278 15.31 -10.44 -0.83
N THR A 279 15.99 -9.68 0.00
CA THR A 279 15.40 -8.52 0.67
C THR A 279 15.90 -7.22 0.03
N LEU A 280 14.99 -6.25 -0.07
CA LEU A 280 15.25 -4.88 -0.48
C LEU A 280 14.37 -3.97 0.38
N THR A 281 14.96 -3.25 1.32
CA THR A 281 14.26 -2.23 2.11
C THR A 281 13.93 -1.02 1.26
N PHE A 282 13.03 -0.16 1.75
CA PHE A 282 12.78 1.13 1.12
C PHE A 282 13.61 2.25 1.76
N GLY A 283 13.75 3.36 1.04
CA GLY A 283 14.28 4.62 1.59
C GLY A 283 13.15 5.63 1.85
N LEU A 284 13.37 6.50 2.81
CA LEU A 284 12.49 7.65 3.10
C LEU A 284 13.27 8.96 2.96
N PRO A 285 12.65 10.00 2.37
CA PRO A 285 13.21 11.34 2.38
C PRO A 285 13.38 11.85 3.82
N ASP A 286 14.55 12.33 4.15
CA ASP A 286 14.84 12.86 5.48
C ASP A 286 14.17 14.22 5.69
N PHE A 287 13.32 14.32 6.71
CA PHE A 287 12.70 15.57 7.13
C PHE A 287 13.08 15.99 8.56
N TYR A 288 14.05 15.32 9.16
CA TYR A 288 14.55 15.70 10.46
C TYR A 288 15.32 17.02 10.39
N ASN A 289 14.87 18.00 11.15
CA ASN A 289 15.46 19.35 11.17
C ASN A 289 16.31 19.66 12.41
N GLY A 290 16.59 18.64 13.23
CA GLY A 290 17.36 18.80 14.48
C GLY A 290 16.57 19.42 15.63
N VAL A 291 15.30 19.76 15.46
CA VAL A 291 14.47 20.39 16.48
C VAL A 291 13.57 19.34 17.15
N ASN A 292 13.66 19.26 18.46
CA ASN A 292 12.68 18.56 19.29
C ASN A 292 12.03 19.60 20.21
N SER A 293 10.70 19.61 20.26
CA SER A 293 9.99 20.47 21.20
C SER A 293 10.20 19.95 22.61
N PHE A 294 10.39 20.86 23.56
CA PHE A 294 10.46 20.49 24.97
C PHE A 294 9.02 20.39 25.52
N HIS A 295 8.73 19.31 26.22
CA HIS A 295 7.46 19.04 26.86
C HIS A 295 7.66 18.61 28.30
N GLU A 296 6.69 18.96 29.17
CA GLU A 296 6.68 18.47 30.56
C GLU A 296 6.39 16.97 30.65
N LYS A 297 5.67 16.44 29.65
CA LYS A 297 5.27 15.03 29.58
C LYS A 297 5.92 14.32 28.39
N ILE A 298 6.22 13.06 28.57
CA ILE A 298 6.70 12.18 27.50
C ILE A 298 5.54 11.87 26.54
N ILE A 299 5.66 12.20 25.28
CA ILE A 299 4.62 11.97 24.29
C ILE A 299 4.87 10.65 23.53
N ILE A 300 3.97 9.69 23.75
CA ILE A 300 3.99 8.38 23.08
C ILE A 300 3.01 8.44 21.92
N ALA A 301 3.42 8.07 20.71
CA ALA A 301 2.53 8.04 19.56
C ALA A 301 2.44 6.67 18.89
N ILE A 302 1.22 6.33 18.45
CA ILE A 302 0.96 5.29 17.46
C ILE A 302 0.33 5.95 16.24
N ILE A 303 0.98 5.80 15.09
CA ILE A 303 0.60 6.47 13.83
C ILE A 303 0.23 5.42 12.79
N GLY A 304 -0.98 5.50 12.25
CA GLY A 304 -1.51 4.60 11.23
C GLY A 304 -3.03 4.46 11.30
N ASN A 305 -3.62 3.82 10.30
CA ASN A 305 -5.07 3.61 10.27
C ASN A 305 -5.56 2.98 11.58
N ILE A 306 -6.64 3.50 12.14
CA ILE A 306 -7.28 2.96 13.34
C ILE A 306 -8.00 1.68 12.94
N SER A 307 -7.36 0.54 13.12
CA SER A 307 -7.85 -0.75 12.62
C SER A 307 -7.38 -1.92 13.49
N GLN A 308 -8.09 -3.03 13.38
CA GLN A 308 -7.75 -4.26 14.08
C GLN A 308 -6.31 -4.71 13.77
N LEU A 309 -5.85 -4.56 12.52
CA LEU A 309 -4.49 -4.92 12.11
C LEU A 309 -3.42 -4.09 12.83
N LYS A 310 -3.66 -2.79 13.05
CA LYS A 310 -2.73 -1.89 13.75
C LYS A 310 -2.79 -2.00 15.26
N ASN A 311 -3.83 -2.66 15.80
CA ASN A 311 -3.97 -3.09 17.20
C ASN A 311 -3.65 -2.01 18.25
N GLN A 312 -4.21 -0.80 18.06
CA GLN A 312 -4.05 0.30 19.03
C GLN A 312 -4.50 -0.08 20.45
N LYS A 313 -5.39 -1.07 20.57
CA LYS A 313 -5.89 -1.58 21.86
C LYS A 313 -4.78 -2.09 22.76
N GLU A 314 -3.72 -2.66 22.18
CA GLU A 314 -2.59 -3.18 22.95
C GLU A 314 -1.86 -2.07 23.69
N LEU A 315 -1.56 -0.94 23.01
CA LEU A 315 -0.97 0.23 23.65
C LEU A 315 -1.90 0.84 24.70
N ILE A 316 -3.20 0.97 24.41
CA ILE A 316 -4.19 1.49 25.37
C ILE A 316 -4.23 0.62 26.63
N ASN A 317 -4.24 -0.71 26.48
CA ASN A 317 -4.24 -1.62 27.62
C ASN A 317 -2.95 -1.55 28.44
N ALA A 318 -1.80 -1.37 27.81
CA ALA A 318 -0.54 -1.14 28.51
C ALA A 318 -0.58 0.19 29.30
N VAL A 319 -1.08 1.28 28.69
CA VAL A 319 -1.26 2.57 29.37
C VAL A 319 -2.23 2.47 30.54
N LYS A 320 -3.31 1.69 30.42
CA LYS A 320 -4.24 1.44 31.56
C LYS A 320 -3.56 0.86 32.79
N LYS A 321 -2.59 -0.03 32.59
CA LYS A 321 -1.88 -0.74 33.64
C LYS A 321 -0.73 0.07 34.28
N LEU A 322 -0.36 1.23 33.77
CA LEU A 322 0.61 2.13 34.39
C LEU A 322 0.11 2.64 35.75
N SER A 323 1.02 2.85 36.68
CA SER A 323 0.72 3.47 37.97
C SER A 323 0.26 4.94 37.80
N PRO A 324 -0.44 5.53 38.78
CA PRO A 324 -0.81 6.96 38.71
C PRO A 324 0.38 7.88 38.47
N TYR A 325 1.52 7.60 39.10
CA TYR A 325 2.76 8.37 38.93
C TYR A 325 3.32 8.28 37.49
N GLU A 326 3.30 7.09 36.88
CA GLU A 326 3.76 6.90 35.50
C GLU A 326 2.80 7.56 34.50
N LYS A 327 1.49 7.45 34.75
CA LYS A 327 0.44 8.10 33.94
C LYS A 327 0.58 9.61 33.92
N ASP A 328 0.94 10.22 35.04
CA ASP A 328 1.08 11.67 35.12
C ASP A 328 2.24 12.21 34.27
N LYS A 329 3.24 11.37 33.98
CA LYS A 329 4.41 11.71 33.18
C LYS A 329 4.22 11.57 31.67
N ILE A 330 3.07 11.07 31.19
CA ILE A 330 2.90 10.74 29.77
C ILE A 330 1.65 11.37 29.15
N GLU A 331 1.70 11.55 27.84
CA GLU A 331 0.55 11.60 26.94
C GLU A 331 0.70 10.53 25.87
N CYS A 332 -0.43 9.95 25.42
CA CYS A 332 -0.45 8.93 24.37
C CYS A 332 -1.35 9.40 23.22
N TRP A 333 -0.78 9.54 22.03
CA TRP A 333 -1.47 10.03 20.84
C TRP A 333 -1.74 8.88 19.88
N ILE A 334 -3.02 8.70 19.52
CA ILE A 334 -3.44 7.77 18.47
C ILE A 334 -3.77 8.63 17.25
N ILE A 335 -2.98 8.49 16.21
CA ILE A 335 -3.02 9.33 15.00
C ILE A 335 -3.33 8.48 13.80
N GLY A 336 -4.38 8.81 13.05
CA GLY A 336 -4.70 8.14 11.80
C GLY A 336 -6.17 8.16 11.45
N ARG A 337 -6.44 7.75 10.21
CA ARG A 337 -7.78 7.64 9.66
C ARG A 337 -8.52 6.46 10.26
N ASP A 338 -9.83 6.59 10.40
CA ASP A 338 -10.69 5.48 10.79
C ASP A 338 -10.68 4.38 9.72
N GLY A 339 -10.23 3.19 10.10
CA GLY A 339 -10.20 1.99 9.26
C GLY A 339 -11.44 1.12 9.36
N GLY A 340 -12.40 1.49 10.25
CA GLY A 340 -13.65 0.75 10.44
C GLY A 340 -14.44 1.24 11.64
N LYS A 341 -15.75 1.50 11.45
CA LYS A 341 -16.64 2.10 12.45
C LYS A 341 -16.64 1.33 13.78
N ARG A 342 -16.80 0.00 13.71
CA ARG A 342 -16.86 -0.85 14.92
C ARG A 342 -15.58 -0.77 15.75
N TYR A 343 -14.41 -0.88 15.13
CA TYR A 343 -13.14 -0.83 15.86
C TYR A 343 -12.91 0.56 16.46
N ARG A 344 -13.31 1.61 15.76
CA ARG A 344 -13.27 2.99 16.29
C ARG A 344 -14.17 3.18 17.51
N GLU A 345 -15.39 2.63 17.49
CA GLU A 345 -16.31 2.67 18.64
C GLU A 345 -15.71 1.93 19.86
N GLU A 346 -15.09 0.78 19.64
CA GLU A 346 -14.39 0.03 20.69
C GLU A 346 -13.21 0.84 21.28
N ILE A 347 -12.41 1.51 20.45
CA ILE A 347 -11.34 2.41 20.94
C ILE A 347 -11.92 3.56 21.74
N ASN A 348 -12.97 4.22 21.26
CA ASN A 348 -13.62 5.33 21.98
C ASN A 348 -14.08 4.89 23.38
N GLU A 349 -14.69 3.71 23.48
CA GLU A 349 -15.14 3.16 24.77
C GLU A 349 -13.97 2.89 25.72
N MET A 350 -12.88 2.33 25.17
CA MET A 350 -11.70 2.00 25.96
C MET A 350 -11.00 3.21 26.57
N ILE A 351 -11.04 4.37 25.93
CA ILE A 351 -10.29 5.56 26.35
C ILE A 351 -11.11 6.53 27.20
N LYS A 352 -12.43 6.31 27.38
CA LYS A 352 -13.32 7.23 28.13
C LYS A 352 -12.76 7.66 29.47
N ASP A 353 -12.16 6.73 30.21
CA ASP A 353 -11.64 6.94 31.55
C ASP A 353 -10.10 7.09 31.60
N ILE A 354 -9.46 7.30 30.43
CA ILE A 354 -8.00 7.42 30.34
C ILE A 354 -7.63 8.79 29.80
N GLN A 355 -7.43 9.75 30.68
CA GLN A 355 -7.10 11.14 30.33
C GLN A 355 -5.80 11.27 29.52
N GLN A 356 -4.89 10.30 29.64
CA GLN A 356 -3.60 10.29 28.96
C GLN A 356 -3.71 9.98 27.46
N VAL A 357 -4.79 9.33 27.00
CA VAL A 357 -4.92 8.88 25.61
C VAL A 357 -5.77 9.87 24.81
N LYS A 358 -5.22 10.38 23.72
CA LYS A 358 -5.87 11.31 22.80
C LYS A 358 -6.00 10.70 21.41
N LEU A 359 -7.18 10.83 20.80
CA LEU A 359 -7.40 10.52 19.39
C LEU A 359 -7.24 11.78 18.58
N CYS A 360 -6.19 11.85 17.76
CA CYS A 360 -5.83 13.05 17.00
C CYS A 360 -6.45 13.10 15.61
N GLY A 361 -7.08 11.99 15.14
CA GLY A 361 -7.66 11.91 13.79
C GLY A 361 -6.62 11.71 12.70
N GLU A 362 -7.07 11.87 11.45
CA GLU A 362 -6.22 11.81 10.27
C GLU A 362 -5.46 13.12 10.09
N LEU A 363 -4.17 13.02 9.86
CA LEU A 363 -3.28 14.15 9.61
C LEU A 363 -2.67 14.05 8.20
N SER A 364 -2.47 15.20 7.56
CA SER A 364 -1.73 15.31 6.31
C SER A 364 -0.24 14.99 6.51
N ARG A 365 0.48 14.70 5.42
CA ARG A 365 1.92 14.43 5.47
C ARG A 365 2.71 15.53 6.20
N LYS A 366 2.43 16.80 5.90
CA LYS A 366 3.09 17.96 6.54
C LYS A 366 2.78 18.07 8.04
N GLU A 367 1.59 17.67 8.45
CA GLU A 367 1.22 17.64 9.88
C GLU A 367 1.92 16.49 10.59
N ILE A 368 2.05 15.32 9.97
CA ILE A 368 2.83 14.20 10.50
C ILE A 368 4.29 14.60 10.72
N GLU A 369 4.92 15.31 9.78
CA GLU A 369 6.28 15.83 9.94
C GLU A 369 6.41 16.74 11.17
N ARG A 370 5.41 17.58 11.45
CA ARG A 370 5.37 18.43 12.65
C ARG A 370 5.13 17.60 13.93
N VAL A 371 4.32 16.56 13.85
CA VAL A 371 4.10 15.63 14.97
C VAL A 371 5.41 14.99 15.42
N PHE A 372 6.28 14.59 14.48
CA PHE A 372 7.59 14.03 14.83
C PHE A 372 8.50 15.00 15.59
N GLN A 373 8.28 16.31 15.52
CA GLN A 373 8.99 17.26 16.36
C GLN A 373 8.49 17.29 17.82
N GLN A 374 7.27 16.81 18.06
CA GLN A 374 6.61 16.84 19.35
C GLN A 374 6.65 15.52 20.10
N ILE A 375 6.60 14.40 19.41
CA ILE A 375 6.60 13.07 20.04
C ILE A 375 8.00 12.64 20.48
N ASP A 376 8.05 11.76 21.49
CA ASP A 376 9.27 11.21 22.05
C ASP A 376 9.45 9.73 21.75
N ILE A 377 8.32 9.01 21.73
CA ILE A 377 8.27 7.56 21.57
C ILE A 377 7.31 7.22 20.44
N VAL A 378 7.73 6.36 19.53
CA VAL A 378 6.87 5.78 18.49
C VAL A 378 6.66 4.30 18.79
N VAL A 379 5.39 3.89 18.82
CA VAL A 379 5.00 2.50 19.06
C VAL A 379 4.36 1.91 17.81
N CYS A 380 4.76 0.71 17.43
CA CYS A 380 4.08 -0.12 16.44
C CYS A 380 3.59 -1.41 17.09
N SER A 381 2.27 -1.50 17.30
CA SER A 381 1.60 -2.67 17.91
C SER A 381 0.84 -3.52 16.89
N SER A 382 1.17 -3.38 15.59
CA SER A 382 0.49 -4.13 14.52
C SER A 382 0.56 -5.64 14.76
N LEU A 383 -0.55 -6.34 14.53
CA LEU A 383 -0.59 -7.81 14.60
C LEU A 383 0.37 -8.45 13.59
N GLU A 384 0.52 -7.80 12.44
CA GLU A 384 1.52 -8.12 11.42
C GLU A 384 1.83 -6.83 10.63
N GLU A 385 3.10 -6.53 10.43
CA GLU A 385 3.56 -5.38 9.65
C GLU A 385 4.82 -5.74 8.88
N THR A 386 4.75 -5.84 7.59
CA THR A 386 5.91 -6.25 6.77
C THR A 386 7.08 -5.28 6.84
N MET A 387 6.81 -3.97 6.97
CA MET A 387 7.81 -2.95 7.27
C MET A 387 7.10 -1.67 7.73
N SER A 388 7.40 -1.22 8.96
CA SER A 388 6.73 -0.06 9.54
C SER A 388 7.40 1.25 9.10
N ILE A 389 6.74 1.99 8.21
CA ILE A 389 7.19 3.34 7.80
C ILE A 389 7.30 4.25 9.04
N THR A 390 6.34 4.19 9.96
CA THR A 390 6.30 5.07 11.13
C THR A 390 7.43 4.83 12.12
N ILE A 391 7.88 3.57 12.29
CA ILE A 391 9.07 3.28 13.09
C ILE A 391 10.34 3.79 12.39
N VAL A 392 10.44 3.64 11.07
CA VAL A 392 11.56 4.21 10.30
C VAL A 392 11.58 5.74 10.41
N GLU A 393 10.41 6.39 10.35
CA GLU A 393 10.26 7.84 10.60
C GLU A 393 10.65 8.22 12.04
N GLY A 394 10.33 7.38 13.02
CA GLY A 394 10.78 7.54 14.40
C GLY A 394 12.31 7.48 14.51
N MET A 395 12.94 6.48 13.89
CA MET A 395 14.41 6.36 13.82
C MET A 395 15.03 7.60 13.15
N MET A 396 14.47 8.02 12.02
CA MET A 396 14.89 9.21 11.29
C MET A 396 14.87 10.49 12.16
N ASN A 397 13.87 10.62 13.03
CA ASN A 397 13.66 11.79 13.87
C ASN A 397 14.24 11.65 15.29
N ASN A 398 15.21 10.75 15.53
CA ASN A 398 15.82 10.55 16.84
C ASN A 398 14.79 10.21 17.94
N LYS A 399 13.80 9.36 17.65
CA LYS A 399 12.80 8.94 18.64
C LYS A 399 13.11 7.57 19.22
N ILE A 400 12.60 7.30 20.40
CA ILE A 400 12.61 5.95 20.96
C ILE A 400 11.56 5.13 20.21
N CYS A 401 12.00 4.03 19.62
CA CYS A 401 11.14 3.16 18.80
C CYS A 401 10.82 1.87 19.57
N ILE A 402 9.53 1.53 19.67
CA ILE A 402 9.06 0.30 20.30
C ILE A 402 8.21 -0.45 19.27
N THR A 403 8.57 -1.68 18.96
CA THR A 403 7.80 -2.55 18.07
C THR A 403 7.70 -3.96 18.61
N ASN A 404 6.79 -4.76 18.09
CA ASN A 404 6.76 -6.18 18.46
C ASN A 404 7.57 -7.04 17.47
N ASN A 405 7.79 -8.31 17.84
CA ASN A 405 8.56 -9.27 17.06
C ASN A 405 7.84 -9.80 15.80
N ASN A 406 6.59 -9.41 15.56
CA ASN A 406 5.83 -9.77 14.34
C ASN A 406 5.80 -8.62 13.32
N THR A 407 6.86 -7.82 13.31
CA THR A 407 7.05 -6.72 12.35
C THR A 407 8.39 -6.87 11.63
N GLY A 408 8.43 -6.56 10.34
CA GLY A 408 9.68 -6.64 9.56
C GLY A 408 10.75 -5.65 10.01
N ILE A 409 10.35 -4.53 10.60
CA ILE A 409 11.30 -3.55 11.15
C ILE A 409 12.06 -4.09 12.37
N ALA A 410 11.55 -5.13 13.05
CA ALA A 410 12.23 -5.73 14.20
C ALA A 410 13.62 -6.31 13.83
N GLU A 411 13.84 -6.69 12.56
CA GLU A 411 15.16 -7.19 12.12
C GLU A 411 16.26 -6.10 12.14
N PHE A 412 15.89 -4.83 12.17
CA PHE A 412 16.79 -3.67 12.24
C PHE A 412 16.93 -3.10 13.66
N ILE A 413 16.19 -3.66 14.62
CA ILE A 413 16.24 -3.24 16.02
C ILE A 413 17.10 -4.19 16.83
N GLN A 414 18.20 -3.67 17.35
CA GLN A 414 18.98 -4.30 18.41
C GLN A 414 18.35 -3.91 19.75
N ASN A 415 17.63 -4.87 20.36
CA ASN A 415 16.83 -4.63 21.55
C ASN A 415 17.67 -4.01 22.68
N ASN A 416 17.16 -2.95 23.31
CA ASN A 416 17.81 -2.10 24.31
C ASN A 416 18.99 -1.25 23.79
N GLU A 417 19.29 -1.25 22.48
CA GLU A 417 20.37 -0.45 21.92
C GLU A 417 19.89 0.71 21.03
N ASN A 418 19.10 0.41 19.99
CA ASN A 418 18.54 1.39 19.07
C ASN A 418 17.01 1.42 19.08
N GLY A 419 16.38 0.66 20.00
CA GLY A 419 14.95 0.56 20.18
C GLY A 419 14.59 -0.61 21.08
N PHE A 420 13.29 -0.90 21.20
CA PHE A 420 12.77 -2.00 21.98
C PHE A 420 11.93 -2.94 21.13
N ILE A 421 12.11 -4.24 21.36
CA ILE A 421 11.25 -5.29 20.81
C ILE A 421 10.50 -5.92 21.98
N TYR A 422 9.19 -6.10 21.81
CA TYR A 422 8.36 -6.86 22.73
C TYR A 422 7.65 -8.01 22.00
N GLU A 423 7.13 -8.98 22.74
CA GLU A 423 6.39 -10.10 22.18
C GLU A 423 5.01 -9.65 21.68
N ALA A 424 4.66 -9.97 20.43
CA ALA A 424 3.40 -9.60 19.82
C ALA A 424 2.21 -10.11 20.64
N GLU A 425 1.17 -9.28 20.76
CA GLU A 425 -0.06 -9.55 21.54
C GLU A 425 0.20 -9.76 23.04
N ASN A 426 1.38 -9.34 23.55
CA ASN A 426 1.74 -9.41 24.96
C ASN A 426 1.76 -8.01 25.59
N VAL A 427 0.59 -7.59 26.12
CA VAL A 427 0.39 -6.27 26.78
C VAL A 427 1.35 -6.08 27.95
N ASP A 428 1.71 -7.14 28.70
CA ASP A 428 2.56 -7.02 29.87
C ASP A 428 4.03 -6.82 29.48
N ASP A 429 4.50 -7.41 28.37
CA ASP A 429 5.83 -7.13 27.86
C ASP A 429 5.93 -5.69 27.31
N LEU A 430 4.92 -5.22 26.54
CA LEU A 430 4.85 -3.82 26.14
C LEU A 430 4.84 -2.86 27.34
N LEU A 431 4.09 -3.19 28.39
CA LEU A 431 4.06 -2.43 29.64
C LEU A 431 5.43 -2.33 30.30
N LEU A 432 6.20 -3.44 30.34
CA LEU A 432 7.55 -3.44 30.88
C LEU A 432 8.48 -2.51 30.11
N LYS A 433 8.39 -2.49 28.75
CA LYS A 433 9.19 -1.58 27.92
C LYS A 433 8.79 -0.12 28.18
N LEU A 434 7.49 0.18 28.25
CA LEU A 434 7.01 1.52 28.55
C LEU A 434 7.48 2.01 29.92
N LYS A 435 7.35 1.19 30.97
CA LYS A 435 7.84 1.53 32.31
C LYS A 435 9.32 1.82 32.33
N TYR A 436 10.12 0.96 31.67
CA TYR A 436 11.56 1.17 31.58
C TYR A 436 11.90 2.51 30.92
N VAL A 437 11.25 2.82 29.78
CA VAL A 437 11.46 4.08 29.06
C VAL A 437 11.05 5.29 29.90
N ILE A 438 9.87 5.25 30.57
CA ILE A 438 9.39 6.35 31.41
C ILE A 438 10.34 6.63 32.57
N GLN A 439 10.88 5.58 33.18
CA GLN A 439 11.78 5.68 34.35
C GLN A 439 13.20 6.15 33.97
N ASN A 440 13.65 5.83 32.75
CA ASN A 440 15.03 6.09 32.31
C ASN A 440 15.12 7.09 31.17
N PHE A 441 14.08 7.86 30.89
CA PHE A 441 13.88 8.65 29.67
C PHE A 441 15.09 9.51 29.30
N ASP A 442 15.65 10.24 30.27
CA ASP A 442 16.77 11.16 30.04
C ASP A 442 18.08 10.43 29.72
N SER A 443 18.23 9.21 30.21
CA SER A 443 19.43 8.38 29.96
C SER A 443 19.43 7.68 28.60
N LEU A 444 18.31 7.69 27.86
CA LEU A 444 18.14 6.97 26.60
C LEU A 444 18.55 7.79 25.34
N ASP A 445 19.26 8.91 25.51
CA ASP A 445 19.71 9.70 24.36
C ASP A 445 20.65 8.92 23.42
N PHE A 446 21.44 8.00 23.96
CA PHE A 446 22.28 7.10 23.16
C PHE A 446 21.45 6.21 22.23
N MET A 447 20.27 5.74 22.69
CA MET A 447 19.36 4.90 21.90
C MET A 447 18.76 5.68 20.74
N ARG A 448 18.33 6.91 20.99
CA ARG A 448 17.80 7.82 19.94
C ARG A 448 18.84 8.04 18.84
N LYS A 449 20.11 8.32 19.22
CA LYS A 449 21.22 8.50 18.26
C LYS A 449 21.52 7.21 17.48
N LYS A 450 21.48 6.06 18.11
CA LYS A 450 21.64 4.76 17.43
C LYS A 450 20.47 4.46 16.48
N ALA A 451 19.22 4.79 16.86
CA ALA A 451 18.08 4.67 15.99
C ALA A 451 18.25 5.54 14.73
N ARG A 452 18.66 6.79 14.89
CA ARG A 452 18.98 7.68 13.77
C ARG A 452 20.06 7.09 12.85
N LYS A 453 21.13 6.55 13.41
CA LYS A 453 22.19 5.90 12.64
C LYS A 453 21.68 4.70 11.85
N THR A 454 20.76 3.92 12.41
CA THR A 454 20.11 2.80 11.71
C THR A 454 19.30 3.31 10.50
N TYR A 455 18.57 4.42 10.66
CA TYR A 455 17.89 5.04 9.51
C TYR A 455 18.89 5.46 8.43
N GLU A 456 19.98 6.17 8.79
CA GLU A 456 20.99 6.63 7.85
C GLU A 456 21.64 5.50 7.07
N GLU A 457 21.90 4.36 7.73
CA GLU A 457 22.55 3.21 7.14
C GLU A 457 21.62 2.39 6.21
N TYR A 458 20.36 2.18 6.61
CA TYR A 458 19.49 1.23 5.92
C TYR A 458 18.31 1.86 5.19
N PHE A 459 17.85 3.04 5.61
CA PHE A 459 16.60 3.64 5.17
C PHE A 459 16.73 5.05 4.58
N SER A 460 17.95 5.57 4.46
CA SER A 460 18.16 6.84 3.76
C SER A 460 17.89 6.69 2.26
N MET A 461 17.51 7.78 1.61
CA MET A 461 17.31 7.80 0.15
C MET A 461 18.57 7.47 -0.61
N GLU A 462 19.74 7.83 -0.09
CA GLU A 462 21.05 7.52 -0.70
C GLU A 462 21.32 6.03 -0.67
N SER A 463 21.24 5.39 0.51
CA SER A 463 21.43 3.93 0.66
C SER A 463 20.43 3.15 -0.21
N PHE A 464 19.17 3.58 -0.25
CA PHE A 464 18.16 2.95 -1.09
C PHE A 464 18.46 3.07 -2.59
N ALA A 465 18.90 4.27 -3.02
CA ALA A 465 19.27 4.50 -4.41
C ALA A 465 20.47 3.64 -4.84
N ASP A 466 21.46 3.48 -3.97
CA ASP A 466 22.62 2.61 -4.22
C ASP A 466 22.22 1.15 -4.34
N ASN A 467 21.35 0.66 -3.43
CA ASN A 467 20.81 -0.69 -3.48
C ASN A 467 20.01 -0.97 -4.78
N LEU A 468 19.16 -0.02 -5.20
CA LEU A 468 18.41 -0.15 -6.45
C LEU A 468 19.33 -0.17 -7.67
N GLN A 469 20.33 0.71 -7.70
CA GLN A 469 21.31 0.74 -8.77
C GLN A 469 22.11 -0.57 -8.83
N GLU A 470 22.55 -1.09 -7.68
CA GLU A 470 23.26 -2.36 -7.62
C GLU A 470 22.40 -3.52 -8.17
N ILE A 471 21.10 -3.58 -7.83
CA ILE A 471 20.16 -4.58 -8.32
C ILE A 471 20.01 -4.51 -9.85
N PHE A 472 19.97 -3.31 -10.41
CA PHE A 472 19.79 -3.13 -11.85
C PHE A 472 21.07 -3.36 -12.65
N GLU A 473 22.21 -2.87 -12.17
CA GLU A 473 23.48 -2.91 -12.92
C GLU A 473 24.25 -4.21 -12.75
N LYS A 474 24.19 -4.83 -11.58
CA LYS A 474 24.67 -6.19 -11.44
C LYS A 474 23.64 -7.12 -12.09
N ARG A 475 23.90 -7.54 -13.33
CA ARG A 475 23.21 -8.71 -13.89
C ARG A 475 23.44 -9.85 -12.91
N LEU A 476 22.45 -10.10 -12.04
CA LEU A 476 22.52 -11.13 -11.03
C LEU A 476 22.37 -12.49 -11.73
N TYR A 477 23.40 -12.91 -12.44
CA TYR A 477 23.54 -14.27 -12.91
C TYR A 477 23.85 -15.16 -11.71
N GLY A 478 22.93 -16.06 -11.37
CA GLY A 478 23.10 -17.07 -10.34
C GLY A 478 21.85 -17.91 -10.18
#